data_a41d704c130f1ead16c6bdfb93ed049b
#
_entry.id   a41d704c130f1ead16c6bdfb93ed049b
#
_cell.length_a   1.000
_cell.length_b   1.000
_cell.length_c   1.000
_cell.angle_alpha   90.00
_cell.angle_beta   90.00
_cell.angle_gamma   90.00
#
_symmetry.space_group_name_H-M   'P 1'
#
loop_
_entity.id
_entity.type
_entity.pdbx_description
1 polymer ?
#
loop_
_entity_poly.entity_id
_entity_poly.type
_entity_poly.pdbx_seq_one_letter_code
_entity_poly.pdbx_strand_id
1 'polypeptide(L)'
;PRIKRDREQRLIDVTYEIDEGPRVYVQRIDIIGNVRTLDKVIRREFRLVEGDAFNAAKIRRSRQNIRNLGLFEEVRIDSEQGEQPDQSILTVAVAEKSTGELSFGAGISTLDGFLGDVSIRERNLLGRGQDLRLGLTFSTRRQEIDLSFTEPYFLDRDIAAGFDVFRKNVDFQDESSFDQDTLGSSLRANYTVAEDLRHGVVYTLRQDKISNVDDDASRIVKDQEGTSTTSSLGHTLTLDKRDSRIKPTEGFMIQFGQEGAGLGGDVHYLKHTLTYTYHWPFWSNLIANASLKEGYIVGLGEDVRINDRFFLGGSNLRGFVPGGVGPRDRNTGDSLGGNMFYAATAEVTVPLNLTKDLDVDGALFADVGALSDIDDTGSDVLDSGKPRASIGV
;
A
#
# COMPACT_ATOMS: atom_id res chain seq x y z
N PRO A 1 -18.98 37.41 23.99
CA PRO A 1 -19.49 36.47 24.99
C PRO A 1 -19.83 37.22 26.29
N ARG A 2 -20.94 36.88 26.91
CA ARG A 2 -21.28 37.31 28.27
C ARG A 2 -20.80 36.27 29.25
N ILE A 3 -20.04 36.68 30.25
CA ILE A 3 -19.47 35.76 31.26
C ILE A 3 -20.17 36.07 32.59
N LYS A 4 -20.83 35.04 33.14
CA LYS A 4 -21.43 35.08 34.48
C LYS A 4 -20.64 34.08 35.37
N ARG A 5 -20.10 34.60 36.49
CA ARG A 5 -19.32 33.80 37.43
C ARG A 5 -20.18 33.53 38.68
N ASP A 6 -20.36 32.29 38.97
CA ASP A 6 -20.89 31.82 40.24
C ASP A 6 -19.72 31.36 41.14
N ARG A 7 -19.41 32.16 42.15
CA ARG A 7 -18.28 31.91 43.07
C ARG A 7 -18.58 30.82 44.10
N GLU A 8 -19.86 30.65 44.44
CA GLU A 8 -20.27 29.65 45.45
C GLU A 8 -20.22 28.24 44.85
N GLN A 9 -20.67 28.09 43.60
CA GLN A 9 -20.66 26.81 42.90
C GLN A 9 -19.38 26.57 42.06
N ARG A 10 -18.48 27.56 42.01
CA ARG A 10 -17.25 27.54 41.20
C ARG A 10 -17.50 27.27 39.72
N LEU A 11 -18.63 27.77 39.18
CA LEU A 11 -19.04 27.67 37.79
C LEU A 11 -18.83 28.99 37.04
N ILE A 12 -18.54 28.86 35.77
CA ILE A 12 -18.49 30.00 34.83
C ILE A 12 -19.44 29.69 33.68
N ASP A 13 -20.52 30.45 33.58
CA ASP A 13 -21.41 30.39 32.43
C ASP A 13 -20.88 31.34 31.35
N VAL A 14 -20.66 30.82 30.15
CA VAL A 14 -20.26 31.60 28.99
C VAL A 14 -21.37 31.57 27.95
N THR A 15 -22.02 32.71 27.73
CA THR A 15 -23.05 32.83 26.70
C THR A 15 -22.47 33.51 25.48
N TYR A 16 -22.49 32.83 24.34
CA TYR A 16 -22.17 33.39 23.02
C TYR A 16 -23.48 33.83 22.36
N GLU A 17 -23.63 35.12 22.12
CA GLU A 17 -24.65 35.64 21.21
C GLU A 17 -24.10 35.56 19.80
N ILE A 18 -24.76 34.77 18.94
CA ILE A 18 -24.40 34.58 17.53
C ILE A 18 -25.44 35.39 16.72
N ASP A 19 -24.98 36.39 16.00
CA ASP A 19 -25.78 37.10 15.02
C ASP A 19 -25.53 36.42 13.66
N GLU A 20 -26.53 35.71 13.13
CA GLU A 20 -26.48 35.14 11.79
C GLU A 20 -26.76 36.26 10.78
N GLY A 21 -25.68 36.80 10.20
CA GLY A 21 -25.78 37.74 9.08
C GLY A 21 -26.45 37.10 7.83
N PRO A 22 -26.70 37.87 6.78
CA PRO A 22 -27.26 37.35 5.53
C PRO A 22 -26.36 36.27 4.94
N ARG A 23 -26.95 35.28 4.26
CA ARG A 23 -26.20 34.26 3.53
C ARG A 23 -25.36 34.91 2.45
N VAL A 24 -24.07 34.57 2.43
CA VAL A 24 -23.12 35.00 1.40
C VAL A 24 -22.87 33.84 0.46
N TYR A 25 -22.79 34.08 -0.83
CA TYR A 25 -22.58 33.09 -1.86
C TYR A 25 -21.22 33.27 -2.54
N VAL A 26 -20.58 32.19 -2.97
CA VAL A 26 -19.32 32.25 -3.71
C VAL A 26 -19.63 32.72 -5.13
N GLN A 27 -19.19 33.96 -5.45
CA GLN A 27 -19.34 34.51 -6.79
C GLN A 27 -18.35 33.88 -7.77
N ARG A 28 -17.08 33.78 -7.36
CA ARG A 28 -15.97 33.28 -8.21
C ARG A 28 -14.86 32.74 -7.36
N ILE A 29 -14.12 31.76 -7.94
CA ILE A 29 -12.92 31.20 -7.35
C ILE A 29 -11.75 31.46 -8.32
N ASP A 30 -10.86 32.35 -7.92
CA ASP A 30 -9.65 32.72 -8.66
C ASP A 30 -8.45 31.93 -8.15
N ILE A 31 -7.68 31.35 -9.05
CA ILE A 31 -6.46 30.59 -8.73
C ILE A 31 -5.27 31.36 -9.27
N ILE A 32 -4.29 31.65 -8.42
CA ILE A 32 -3.10 32.41 -8.76
C ILE A 32 -1.83 31.74 -8.22
N GLY A 33 -0.70 31.93 -8.93
CA GLY A 33 0.60 31.39 -8.53
C GLY A 33 0.91 29.98 -9.08
N ASN A 34 -0.03 29.36 -9.77
CA ASN A 34 0.13 28.06 -10.41
C ASN A 34 0.72 28.21 -11.82
N VAL A 35 2.03 28.38 -11.91
CA VAL A 35 2.74 28.61 -13.19
C VAL A 35 2.85 27.34 -14.03
N ARG A 36 2.97 26.17 -13.38
CA ARG A 36 3.12 24.85 -14.03
C ARG A 36 1.86 24.01 -13.90
N THR A 37 1.25 24.03 -12.72
CA THR A 37 0.08 23.21 -12.40
C THR A 37 -1.17 23.78 -13.05
N LEU A 38 -1.90 22.95 -13.77
CA LEU A 38 -3.17 23.37 -14.39
C LEU A 38 -4.22 23.70 -13.33
N ASP A 39 -5.03 24.72 -13.56
CA ASP A 39 -6.11 25.17 -12.67
C ASP A 39 -7.01 24.01 -12.23
N LYS A 40 -7.34 23.10 -13.15
CA LYS A 40 -8.22 21.98 -12.87
C LYS A 40 -7.68 21.06 -11.77
N VAL A 41 -6.36 20.96 -11.58
CA VAL A 41 -5.72 20.14 -10.53
C VAL A 41 -6.00 20.72 -9.15
N ILE A 42 -6.03 22.05 -9.04
CA ILE A 42 -6.34 22.75 -7.80
C ILE A 42 -7.85 22.80 -7.60
N ARG A 43 -8.61 23.13 -8.65
CA ARG A 43 -10.05 23.33 -8.60
C ARG A 43 -10.82 22.08 -8.17
N ARG A 44 -10.38 20.88 -8.59
CA ARG A 44 -11.01 19.60 -8.20
C ARG A 44 -10.91 19.28 -6.71
N GLU A 45 -9.96 19.90 -5.99
CA GLU A 45 -9.79 19.72 -4.54
C GLU A 45 -10.74 20.61 -3.71
N PHE A 46 -11.43 21.54 -4.37
CA PHE A 46 -12.41 22.37 -3.70
C PHE A 46 -13.68 21.60 -3.34
N ARG A 47 -14.19 21.91 -2.15
CA ARG A 47 -15.48 21.40 -1.65
C ARG A 47 -16.62 22.39 -1.85
N LEU A 48 -16.35 23.49 -2.56
CA LEU A 48 -17.27 24.55 -2.93
C LEU A 48 -17.12 24.81 -4.42
N VAL A 49 -18.23 25.16 -5.06
CA VAL A 49 -18.25 25.66 -6.43
C VAL A 49 -18.86 27.06 -6.45
N GLU A 50 -18.69 27.78 -7.54
CA GLU A 50 -19.35 29.09 -7.76
C GLU A 50 -20.87 28.91 -7.64
N GLY A 51 -21.51 29.80 -6.88
CA GLY A 51 -22.94 29.75 -6.54
C GLY A 51 -23.27 29.03 -5.23
N ASP A 52 -22.34 28.29 -4.64
CA ASP A 52 -22.54 27.68 -3.31
C ASP A 52 -22.60 28.72 -2.21
N ALA A 53 -23.35 28.43 -1.14
CA ALA A 53 -23.30 29.24 0.08
C ALA A 53 -21.90 29.17 0.70
N PHE A 54 -21.35 30.30 1.08
CA PHE A 54 -20.04 30.42 1.73
C PHE A 54 -19.98 29.57 2.99
N ASN A 55 -18.95 28.73 3.09
CA ASN A 55 -18.76 27.84 4.22
C ASN A 55 -17.28 27.75 4.61
N ALA A 56 -16.92 28.37 5.72
CA ALA A 56 -15.53 28.42 6.20
C ALA A 56 -14.96 27.01 6.50
N ALA A 57 -15.78 26.05 6.92
CA ALA A 57 -15.32 24.67 7.16
C ALA A 57 -14.97 23.97 5.84
N LYS A 58 -15.79 24.13 4.79
CA LYS A 58 -15.49 23.61 3.45
C LYS A 58 -14.22 24.27 2.88
N ILE A 59 -14.01 25.58 3.09
CA ILE A 59 -12.80 26.30 2.65
C ILE A 59 -11.55 25.74 3.35
N ARG A 60 -11.61 25.54 4.68
CA ARG A 60 -10.50 24.90 5.41
C ARG A 60 -10.19 23.50 4.88
N ARG A 61 -11.22 22.71 4.59
CA ARG A 61 -11.05 21.37 4.02
C ARG A 61 -10.44 21.44 2.61
N SER A 62 -10.89 22.34 1.76
CA SER A 62 -10.31 22.57 0.43
C SER A 62 -8.84 22.96 0.51
N ARG A 63 -8.47 23.87 1.42
CA ARG A 63 -7.07 24.22 1.67
C ARG A 63 -6.24 23.02 2.08
N GLN A 64 -6.76 22.19 2.96
CA GLN A 64 -6.07 20.96 3.38
C GLN A 64 -5.91 19.97 2.23
N ASN A 65 -6.95 19.77 1.42
CA ASN A 65 -6.88 18.89 0.26
C ASN A 65 -5.77 19.36 -0.72
N ILE A 66 -5.73 20.67 -1.04
CA ILE A 66 -4.71 21.23 -1.94
C ILE A 66 -3.31 21.06 -1.35
N ARG A 67 -3.13 21.26 -0.04
CA ARG A 67 -1.84 20.99 0.65
C ARG A 67 -1.44 19.53 0.56
N ASN A 68 -2.41 18.61 0.70
CA ASN A 68 -2.19 17.18 0.65
C ASN A 68 -1.74 16.67 -0.73
N LEU A 69 -1.97 17.42 -1.80
CA LEU A 69 -1.40 17.13 -3.12
C LEU A 69 0.13 17.09 -3.08
N GLY A 70 0.75 17.83 -2.14
CA GLY A 70 2.19 17.88 -2.01
C GLY A 70 2.92 18.63 -3.13
N LEU A 71 2.20 19.40 -3.96
CA LEU A 71 2.71 20.14 -5.11
C LEU A 71 3.11 21.59 -4.75
N PHE A 72 2.67 22.08 -3.59
CA PHE A 72 2.80 23.46 -3.19
C PHE A 72 3.54 23.58 -1.85
N GLU A 73 4.39 24.59 -1.73
CA GLU A 73 5.06 24.96 -0.50
C GLU A 73 4.09 25.75 0.40
N GLU A 74 3.32 26.67 -0.21
CA GLU A 74 2.33 27.48 0.48
C GLU A 74 0.99 27.41 -0.25
N VAL A 75 -0.10 27.37 0.53
CA VAL A 75 -1.49 27.45 0.05
C VAL A 75 -2.27 28.39 0.97
N ARG A 76 -2.71 29.52 0.43
CA ARG A 76 -3.61 30.48 1.08
C ARG A 76 -4.92 30.54 0.33
N ILE A 77 -6.01 30.70 1.06
CA ILE A 77 -7.34 30.96 0.50
C ILE A 77 -7.88 32.17 1.26
N ASP A 78 -8.00 33.26 0.56
CA ASP A 78 -8.53 34.51 1.07
C ASP A 78 -9.93 34.75 0.49
N SER A 79 -10.77 35.43 1.24
CA SER A 79 -12.13 35.78 0.81
C SER A 79 -12.29 37.28 0.83
N GLU A 80 -12.76 37.84 -0.27
CA GLU A 80 -13.05 39.28 -0.42
C GLU A 80 -14.53 39.44 -0.77
N GLN A 81 -15.06 40.62 -0.50
CA GLN A 81 -16.44 40.96 -0.87
C GLN A 81 -16.57 41.00 -2.40
N GLY A 82 -17.60 40.37 -2.93
CA GLY A 82 -17.90 40.34 -4.35
C GLY A 82 -18.59 41.66 -4.82
N GLU A 83 -19.15 41.60 -6.02
CA GLU A 83 -19.84 42.74 -6.61
C GLU A 83 -21.11 43.15 -5.84
N GLN A 84 -21.74 42.19 -5.15
CA GLN A 84 -22.91 42.43 -4.31
C GLN A 84 -22.59 42.12 -2.84
N PRO A 85 -23.31 42.75 -1.88
CA PRO A 85 -23.05 42.56 -0.45
C PRO A 85 -23.21 41.11 0.04
N ASP A 86 -23.97 40.29 -0.68
CA ASP A 86 -24.22 38.89 -0.40
C ASP A 86 -23.33 37.93 -1.23
N GLN A 87 -22.27 38.46 -1.84
CA GLN A 87 -21.33 37.71 -2.67
C GLN A 87 -19.90 37.79 -2.13
N SER A 88 -19.13 36.72 -2.33
CA SER A 88 -17.72 36.66 -1.96
C SER A 88 -16.90 36.05 -3.10
N ILE A 89 -15.74 36.64 -3.36
CA ILE A 89 -14.72 36.12 -4.26
C ILE A 89 -13.69 35.37 -3.41
N LEU A 90 -13.37 34.11 -3.79
CA LEU A 90 -12.33 33.32 -3.14
C LEU A 90 -11.08 33.37 -4.01
N THR A 91 -9.98 33.86 -3.45
CA THR A 91 -8.67 33.87 -4.11
C THR A 91 -7.79 32.78 -3.50
N VAL A 92 -7.39 31.82 -4.33
CA VAL A 92 -6.51 30.71 -3.98
C VAL A 92 -5.12 31.07 -4.45
N ALA A 93 -4.27 31.52 -3.57
CA ALA A 93 -2.87 31.79 -3.84
C ALA A 93 -2.01 30.58 -3.48
N VAL A 94 -1.27 30.04 -4.46
CA VAL A 94 -0.35 28.91 -4.26
C VAL A 94 1.08 29.32 -4.62
N ALA A 95 2.04 28.75 -3.92
CA ALA A 95 3.46 28.78 -4.28
C ALA A 95 3.91 27.36 -4.62
N GLU A 96 4.27 27.14 -5.90
CA GLU A 96 4.69 25.82 -6.36
C GLU A 96 6.08 25.47 -5.85
N LYS A 97 6.28 24.19 -5.52
CA LYS A 97 7.61 23.64 -5.22
C LYS A 97 8.06 22.66 -6.31
N SER A 98 9.31 22.21 -6.24
CA SER A 98 9.79 21.12 -7.09
C SER A 98 9.00 19.84 -6.78
N THR A 99 8.51 19.18 -7.81
CA THR A 99 7.74 17.92 -7.74
C THR A 99 8.53 16.71 -8.21
N GLY A 100 9.70 16.95 -8.84
CA GLY A 100 10.67 15.94 -9.18
C GLY A 100 11.49 15.52 -7.96
N GLU A 101 11.67 14.22 -7.78
CA GLU A 101 12.38 13.59 -6.69
C GLU A 101 13.36 12.56 -7.24
N LEU A 102 14.60 12.60 -6.77
CA LEU A 102 15.62 11.60 -7.04
C LEU A 102 16.05 11.01 -5.70
N SER A 103 15.87 9.70 -5.53
CA SER A 103 16.17 8.99 -4.30
C SER A 103 17.24 7.95 -4.54
N PHE A 104 18.14 7.81 -3.55
CA PHE A 104 19.15 6.77 -3.49
C PHE A 104 19.08 6.09 -2.13
N GLY A 105 19.07 4.76 -2.14
CA GLY A 105 19.15 3.95 -0.94
C GLY A 105 20.28 2.94 -1.03
N ALA A 106 20.89 2.61 0.09
CA ALA A 106 21.86 1.51 0.21
C ALA A 106 21.71 0.87 1.58
N GLY A 107 21.82 -0.46 1.64
CA GLY A 107 21.66 -1.21 2.88
C GLY A 107 22.24 -2.60 2.78
N ILE A 108 22.15 -3.34 3.89
CA ILE A 108 22.52 -4.74 3.99
C ILE A 108 21.33 -5.50 4.55
N SER A 109 20.90 -6.54 3.84
CA SER A 109 19.87 -7.49 4.24
C SER A 109 20.53 -8.84 4.57
N THR A 110 20.08 -9.50 5.61
CA THR A 110 20.51 -10.88 5.91
C THR A 110 19.98 -11.90 4.90
N LEU A 111 18.96 -11.53 4.12
CA LEU A 111 18.34 -12.37 3.11
C LEU A 111 18.89 -12.12 1.71
N ASP A 112 18.97 -10.82 1.33
CA ASP A 112 19.34 -10.39 -0.01
C ASP A 112 20.79 -9.90 -0.12
N GLY A 113 21.55 -9.91 0.99
CA GLY A 113 22.93 -9.40 1.03
C GLY A 113 22.99 -7.88 0.90
N PHE A 114 23.90 -7.36 0.07
CA PHE A 114 23.99 -5.93 -0.23
C PHE A 114 22.79 -5.50 -1.08
N LEU A 115 22.14 -4.40 -0.67
CA LEU A 115 20.96 -3.85 -1.32
C LEU A 115 21.23 -2.40 -1.73
N GLY A 116 20.84 -2.05 -2.94
CA GLY A 116 20.81 -0.68 -3.44
C GLY A 116 19.53 -0.38 -4.19
N ASP A 117 19.03 0.84 -4.05
CA ASP A 117 17.91 1.34 -4.82
C ASP A 117 18.17 2.74 -5.36
N VAL A 118 17.63 3.01 -6.52
CA VAL A 118 17.61 4.33 -7.15
C VAL A 118 16.22 4.55 -7.72
N SER A 119 15.61 5.70 -7.43
CA SER A 119 14.33 6.03 -8.07
C SER A 119 14.25 7.48 -8.48
N ILE A 120 13.58 7.71 -9.61
CA ILE A 120 13.22 9.02 -10.13
C ILE A 120 11.69 9.08 -10.12
N ARG A 121 11.12 10.15 -9.58
CA ARG A 121 9.70 10.36 -9.50
C ARG A 121 9.33 11.79 -9.86
N GLU A 122 8.29 11.97 -10.67
CA GLU A 122 7.65 13.26 -10.95
C GLU A 122 6.18 13.17 -10.54
N ARG A 123 5.77 13.97 -9.55
CA ARG A 123 4.41 13.95 -8.99
C ARG A 123 3.42 14.86 -9.70
N ASN A 124 3.91 15.70 -10.59
CA ASN A 124 3.10 16.67 -11.32
C ASN A 124 3.48 16.68 -12.81
N LEU A 125 3.51 15.52 -13.43
CA LEU A 125 3.91 15.37 -14.82
C LEU A 125 3.03 16.26 -15.71
N LEU A 126 3.70 17.10 -16.49
CA LEU A 126 3.08 18.10 -17.39
C LEU A 126 2.08 19.04 -16.67
N GLY A 127 2.22 19.25 -15.38
CA GLY A 127 1.32 20.11 -14.59
C GLY A 127 -0.08 19.54 -14.36
N ARG A 128 -0.28 18.24 -14.61
CA ARG A 128 -1.60 17.58 -14.52
C ARG A 128 -1.86 16.88 -13.18
N GLY A 129 -0.90 16.93 -12.25
CA GLY A 129 -0.95 16.16 -11.00
C GLY A 129 -0.82 14.66 -11.22
N GLN A 130 -0.29 14.24 -12.36
CA GLN A 130 0.00 12.84 -12.69
C GLN A 130 1.32 12.43 -12.03
N ASP A 131 1.40 11.19 -11.58
CA ASP A 131 2.59 10.63 -10.94
C ASP A 131 3.28 9.65 -11.89
N LEU A 132 4.56 9.88 -12.16
CA LEU A 132 5.42 8.97 -12.93
C LEU A 132 6.63 8.62 -12.08
N ARG A 133 6.89 7.32 -11.93
CA ARG A 133 8.04 6.81 -11.19
C ARG A 133 8.77 5.77 -12.02
N LEU A 134 10.10 5.86 -12.02
CA LEU A 134 11.01 4.81 -12.47
C LEU A 134 11.84 4.38 -11.25
N GLY A 135 11.81 3.11 -10.93
CA GLY A 135 12.57 2.48 -9.85
C GLY A 135 13.55 1.45 -10.37
N LEU A 136 14.70 1.37 -9.72
CA LEU A 136 15.74 0.37 -9.95
C LEU A 136 16.17 -0.17 -8.57
N THR A 137 15.95 -1.46 -8.33
CA THR A 137 16.44 -2.13 -7.12
C THR A 137 17.41 -3.23 -7.52
N PHE A 138 18.51 -3.32 -6.83
CA PHE A 138 19.49 -4.38 -7.04
C PHE A 138 20.03 -4.90 -5.71
N SER A 139 20.15 -6.20 -5.62
CA SER A 139 20.81 -6.89 -4.52
C SER A 139 21.61 -8.07 -5.07
N THR A 140 22.27 -8.82 -4.19
CA THR A 140 22.96 -10.06 -4.57
C THR A 140 22.01 -11.09 -5.18
N ARG A 141 20.73 -11.10 -4.77
CA ARG A 141 19.74 -12.10 -5.16
C ARG A 141 18.57 -11.56 -5.98
N ARG A 142 18.47 -10.22 -6.11
CA ARG A 142 17.32 -9.59 -6.78
C ARG A 142 17.75 -8.41 -7.62
N GLN A 143 17.19 -8.33 -8.82
CA GLN A 143 17.27 -7.16 -9.68
C GLN A 143 15.86 -6.82 -10.14
N GLU A 144 15.45 -5.58 -9.97
CA GLU A 144 14.11 -5.13 -10.33
C GLU A 144 14.16 -3.76 -11.00
N ILE A 145 13.42 -3.62 -12.09
CA ILE A 145 13.18 -2.37 -12.81
C ILE A 145 11.67 -2.19 -12.87
N ASP A 146 11.16 -1.09 -12.35
CA ASP A 146 9.75 -0.75 -12.40
C ASP A 146 9.50 0.63 -12.96
N LEU A 147 8.55 0.75 -13.87
CA LEU A 147 7.98 2.00 -14.37
C LEU A 147 6.51 2.03 -13.98
N SER A 148 6.12 3.06 -13.25
CA SER A 148 4.74 3.23 -12.75
C SER A 148 4.21 4.60 -13.13
N PHE A 149 3.02 4.64 -13.73
CA PHE A 149 2.29 5.87 -14.03
C PHE A 149 0.92 5.85 -13.36
N THR A 150 0.49 6.98 -12.80
CA THR A 150 -0.83 7.14 -12.19
C THR A 150 -1.46 8.47 -12.57
N GLU A 151 -2.67 8.43 -13.13
CA GLU A 151 -3.59 9.56 -13.24
C GLU A 151 -4.56 9.49 -12.05
N PRO A 152 -4.48 10.40 -11.06
CA PRO A 152 -5.30 10.33 -9.85
C PRO A 152 -6.79 10.64 -10.09
N TYR A 153 -7.13 11.32 -11.21
CA TYR A 153 -8.50 11.68 -11.58
C TYR A 153 -8.82 11.27 -13.01
N PHE A 154 -8.87 9.98 -13.23
CA PHE A 154 -9.10 9.44 -14.56
C PHE A 154 -10.50 9.82 -15.08
N LEU A 155 -10.54 10.42 -16.27
CA LEU A 155 -11.76 10.97 -16.88
C LEU A 155 -12.48 12.01 -15.98
N ASP A 156 -11.71 12.81 -15.25
CA ASP A 156 -12.18 13.84 -14.30
C ASP A 156 -13.09 13.27 -13.18
N ARG A 157 -12.92 11.96 -12.85
CA ARG A 157 -13.58 11.27 -11.74
C ARG A 157 -12.57 10.95 -10.64
N ASP A 158 -13.03 10.79 -9.42
CA ASP A 158 -12.21 10.34 -8.27
C ASP A 158 -11.86 8.85 -8.40
N ILE A 159 -11.17 8.53 -9.48
CA ILE A 159 -10.65 7.20 -9.82
C ILE A 159 -9.17 7.37 -10.18
N ALA A 160 -8.31 6.82 -9.34
CA ALA A 160 -6.88 6.76 -9.66
C ALA A 160 -6.64 5.57 -10.61
N ALA A 161 -6.36 5.85 -11.87
CA ALA A 161 -6.04 4.84 -12.87
C ALA A 161 -4.56 4.92 -13.26
N GLY A 162 -3.96 3.78 -13.59
CA GLY A 162 -2.55 3.76 -13.93
C GLY A 162 -2.13 2.48 -14.64
N PHE A 163 -0.87 2.49 -15.05
CA PHE A 163 -0.23 1.29 -15.57
C PHE A 163 1.16 1.13 -14.95
N ASP A 164 1.62 -0.11 -14.91
CA ASP A 164 2.96 -0.48 -14.51
C ASP A 164 3.59 -1.37 -15.57
N VAL A 165 4.92 -1.24 -15.74
CA VAL A 165 5.74 -2.15 -16.53
C VAL A 165 6.93 -2.51 -15.66
N PHE A 166 7.19 -3.80 -15.50
CA PHE A 166 8.24 -4.25 -14.61
C PHE A 166 8.99 -5.45 -15.16
N ARG A 167 10.25 -5.52 -14.79
CA ARG A 167 11.07 -6.72 -14.93
C ARG A 167 11.73 -7.01 -13.60
N LYS A 168 11.65 -8.28 -13.18
CA LYS A 168 12.18 -8.75 -11.92
C LYS A 168 12.92 -10.06 -12.14
N ASN A 169 14.16 -10.10 -11.72
CA ASN A 169 14.96 -11.32 -11.65
C ASN A 169 15.23 -11.64 -10.18
N VAL A 170 14.99 -12.86 -9.75
CA VAL A 170 15.19 -13.34 -8.38
C VAL A 170 15.90 -14.68 -8.42
N ASP A 171 16.94 -14.78 -7.61
CA ASP A 171 17.67 -16.02 -7.33
C ASP A 171 16.99 -16.74 -6.15
N PHE A 172 16.47 -17.94 -6.42
CA PHE A 172 15.87 -18.87 -5.46
C PHE A 172 16.72 -20.15 -5.28
N GLN A 173 18.01 -20.08 -5.61
CA GLN A 173 18.89 -21.26 -5.56
C GLN A 173 18.95 -21.88 -4.15
N ASP A 174 19.05 -21.05 -3.11
CA ASP A 174 19.13 -21.54 -1.73
C ASP A 174 17.82 -22.16 -1.22
N GLU A 175 16.66 -21.74 -1.74
CA GLU A 175 15.35 -22.20 -1.28
C GLU A 175 14.80 -23.36 -2.13
N SER A 176 14.97 -23.29 -3.45
CA SER A 176 14.21 -24.11 -4.41
C SER A 176 15.01 -24.48 -5.67
N SER A 177 16.32 -24.19 -5.69
CA SER A 177 17.28 -24.59 -6.74
C SER A 177 16.94 -24.09 -8.16
N PHE A 178 16.45 -22.84 -8.29
CA PHE A 178 16.19 -22.20 -9.60
C PHE A 178 16.29 -20.68 -9.55
N ASP A 179 16.39 -20.07 -10.73
CA ASP A 179 16.24 -18.63 -10.92
C ASP A 179 14.91 -18.29 -11.61
N GLN A 180 14.30 -17.17 -11.23
CA GLN A 180 13.08 -16.66 -11.84
C GLN A 180 13.30 -15.29 -12.48
N ASP A 181 12.96 -15.15 -13.78
CA ASP A 181 12.86 -13.87 -14.48
C ASP A 181 11.39 -13.60 -14.82
N THR A 182 10.85 -12.50 -14.34
CA THR A 182 9.47 -12.08 -14.58
C THR A 182 9.47 -10.77 -15.36
N LEU A 183 8.83 -10.74 -16.53
CA LEU A 183 8.54 -9.53 -17.29
C LEU A 183 7.02 -9.34 -17.32
N GLY A 184 6.54 -8.16 -16.94
CA GLY A 184 5.11 -7.95 -16.88
C GLY A 184 4.68 -6.51 -17.06
N SER A 185 3.37 -6.37 -17.24
CA SER A 185 2.67 -5.09 -17.23
C SER A 185 1.34 -5.24 -16.51
N SER A 186 0.88 -4.15 -15.89
CA SER A 186 -0.45 -4.13 -15.28
C SER A 186 -1.21 -2.84 -15.61
N LEU A 187 -2.53 -2.94 -15.61
CA LEU A 187 -3.46 -1.82 -15.65
C LEU A 187 -4.23 -1.83 -14.33
N ARG A 188 -4.26 -0.71 -13.64
CA ARG A 188 -4.94 -0.63 -12.33
C ARG A 188 -5.90 0.55 -12.26
N ALA A 189 -6.95 0.36 -11.48
CA ALA A 189 -7.88 1.41 -11.11
C ALA A 189 -8.24 1.27 -9.62
N ASN A 190 -8.18 2.39 -8.88
CA ASN A 190 -8.51 2.44 -7.46
C ASN A 190 -9.50 3.56 -7.22
N TYR A 191 -10.52 3.29 -6.42
CA TYR A 191 -11.52 4.29 -6.04
C TYR A 191 -12.04 4.08 -4.62
N THR A 192 -12.53 5.14 -4.04
CA THR A 192 -13.12 5.15 -2.70
C THR A 192 -14.60 4.81 -2.80
N VAL A 193 -15.01 3.71 -2.17
CA VAL A 193 -16.41 3.27 -2.12
C VAL A 193 -17.15 3.99 -0.99
N ALA A 194 -16.49 4.15 0.16
CA ALA A 194 -16.98 4.86 1.33
C ALA A 194 -15.78 5.47 2.09
N GLU A 195 -16.01 6.27 3.12
CA GLU A 195 -14.97 7.04 3.83
C GLU A 195 -13.71 6.21 4.19
N ASP A 196 -13.92 4.97 4.68
CA ASP A 196 -12.84 4.07 5.11
C ASP A 196 -12.67 2.87 4.17
N LEU A 197 -13.47 2.77 3.11
CA LEU A 197 -13.53 1.61 2.22
C LEU A 197 -13.03 1.96 0.82
N ARG A 198 -11.95 1.30 0.40
CA ARG A 198 -11.36 1.46 -0.93
C ARG A 198 -11.46 0.15 -1.70
N HIS A 199 -11.67 0.26 -3.00
CA HIS A 199 -11.65 -0.86 -3.93
C HIS A 199 -10.62 -0.60 -5.02
N GLY A 200 -9.79 -1.59 -5.27
CA GLY A 200 -8.82 -1.62 -6.36
C GLY A 200 -9.13 -2.77 -7.30
N VAL A 201 -8.91 -2.54 -8.59
CA VAL A 201 -8.97 -3.56 -9.65
C VAL A 201 -7.66 -3.50 -10.41
N VAL A 202 -7.09 -4.65 -10.74
CA VAL A 202 -5.85 -4.77 -11.49
C VAL A 202 -5.97 -5.89 -12.51
N TYR A 203 -5.61 -5.59 -13.75
CA TYR A 203 -5.35 -6.58 -14.79
C TYR A 203 -3.85 -6.70 -14.97
N THR A 204 -3.32 -7.91 -14.93
CA THR A 204 -1.89 -8.20 -15.07
C THR A 204 -1.64 -9.17 -16.21
N LEU A 205 -0.71 -8.82 -17.08
CA LEU A 205 -0.12 -9.72 -18.06
C LEU A 205 1.36 -9.86 -17.75
N ARG A 206 1.81 -11.08 -17.45
CA ARG A 206 3.21 -11.35 -17.14
C ARG A 206 3.68 -12.63 -17.79
N GLN A 207 4.98 -12.67 -18.06
CA GLN A 207 5.71 -13.83 -18.48
C GLN A 207 6.73 -14.17 -17.40
N ASP A 208 6.68 -15.40 -16.88
CA ASP A 208 7.60 -15.93 -15.91
C ASP A 208 8.48 -16.98 -16.58
N LYS A 209 9.79 -16.88 -16.35
CA LYS A 209 10.76 -17.86 -16.82
C LYS A 209 11.48 -18.45 -15.62
N ILE A 210 11.36 -19.77 -15.46
CA ILE A 210 12.17 -20.57 -14.54
C ILE A 210 13.38 -21.07 -15.32
N SER A 211 14.58 -20.83 -14.82
CA SER A 211 15.85 -21.17 -15.47
C SER A 211 16.94 -21.46 -14.45
N ASN A 212 18.11 -21.91 -14.92
CA ASN A 212 19.24 -22.29 -14.06
C ASN A 212 18.83 -23.30 -12.98
N VAL A 213 18.00 -24.27 -13.37
CA VAL A 213 17.55 -25.34 -12.47
C VAL A 213 18.71 -26.30 -12.25
N ASP A 214 19.07 -26.52 -10.98
CA ASP A 214 20.17 -27.41 -10.64
C ASP A 214 19.91 -28.87 -11.06
N ASP A 215 20.96 -29.57 -11.41
CA ASP A 215 20.86 -30.98 -11.84
C ASP A 215 20.28 -31.91 -10.76
N ASP A 216 20.43 -31.57 -9.50
CA ASP A 216 19.88 -32.25 -8.33
C ASP A 216 18.61 -31.61 -7.74
N ALA A 217 18.05 -30.57 -8.38
CA ALA A 217 16.80 -29.97 -7.96
C ALA A 217 15.64 -30.99 -7.94
N SER A 218 14.58 -30.64 -7.20
CA SER A 218 13.33 -31.38 -7.15
C SER A 218 12.74 -31.60 -8.54
N ARG A 219 12.18 -32.81 -8.76
CA ARG A 219 11.42 -33.15 -9.98
C ARG A 219 10.36 -32.07 -10.30
N ILE A 220 9.64 -31.63 -9.29
CA ILE A 220 8.57 -30.63 -9.43
C ILE A 220 9.11 -29.28 -9.97
N VAL A 221 10.33 -28.91 -9.59
CA VAL A 221 10.99 -27.70 -10.11
C VAL A 221 11.44 -27.93 -11.54
N LYS A 222 12.10 -29.06 -11.81
CA LYS A 222 12.56 -29.44 -13.17
C LYS A 222 11.44 -29.52 -14.20
N ASP A 223 10.30 -30.08 -13.81
CA ASP A 223 9.11 -30.17 -14.68
C ASP A 223 8.51 -28.82 -15.05
N GLN A 224 8.86 -27.76 -14.31
CA GLN A 224 8.37 -26.39 -14.53
C GLN A 224 9.41 -25.46 -15.14
N GLU A 225 10.60 -25.97 -15.46
CA GLU A 225 11.61 -25.19 -16.18
C GLU A 225 11.06 -24.70 -17.52
N GLY A 226 11.37 -23.46 -17.87
CA GLY A 226 10.89 -22.81 -19.08
C GLY A 226 10.07 -21.57 -18.81
N THR A 227 9.24 -21.21 -19.77
CA THR A 227 8.50 -19.94 -19.77
C THR A 227 7.01 -20.20 -19.71
N SER A 228 6.30 -19.44 -18.88
CA SER A 228 4.83 -19.43 -18.81
C SER A 228 4.29 -18.01 -18.86
N THR A 229 3.11 -17.87 -19.42
CA THR A 229 2.41 -16.58 -19.53
C THR A 229 1.16 -16.60 -18.66
N THR A 230 1.05 -15.63 -17.77
CA THR A 230 -0.11 -15.44 -16.88
C THR A 230 -0.86 -14.18 -17.28
N SER A 231 -2.15 -14.32 -17.52
CA SER A 231 -3.09 -13.21 -17.74
C SER A 231 -4.16 -13.27 -16.67
N SER A 232 -4.15 -12.31 -15.74
CA SER A 232 -5.01 -12.34 -14.55
C SER A 232 -5.78 -11.04 -14.34
N LEU A 233 -6.92 -11.15 -13.71
CA LEU A 233 -7.73 -10.06 -13.20
C LEU A 233 -7.89 -10.23 -11.69
N GLY A 234 -7.43 -9.21 -10.97
CA GLY A 234 -7.54 -9.17 -9.51
C GLY A 234 -8.37 -7.99 -9.03
N HIS A 235 -8.92 -8.12 -7.83
CA HIS A 235 -9.48 -7.00 -7.09
C HIS A 235 -9.09 -7.07 -5.62
N THR A 236 -9.07 -5.90 -4.99
CA THR A 236 -8.73 -5.76 -3.56
C THR A 236 -9.72 -4.81 -2.90
N LEU A 237 -10.33 -5.26 -1.81
CA LEU A 237 -11.20 -4.45 -0.97
C LEU A 237 -10.47 -4.17 0.35
N THR A 238 -10.27 -2.89 0.69
CA THR A 238 -9.56 -2.47 1.90
C THR A 238 -10.46 -1.60 2.76
N LEU A 239 -10.77 -2.07 3.97
CA LEU A 239 -11.41 -1.31 5.04
C LEU A 239 -10.33 -0.90 6.03
N ASP A 240 -10.04 0.40 6.16
CA ASP A 240 -8.95 0.94 6.99
C ASP A 240 -9.50 1.96 7.98
N LYS A 241 -9.67 1.52 9.23
CA LYS A 241 -10.16 2.31 10.36
C LYS A 241 -9.07 2.59 11.40
N ARG A 242 -7.81 2.63 10.99
CA ARG A 242 -6.71 3.02 11.83
C ARG A 242 -6.64 4.53 11.98
N ASP A 243 -6.22 5.01 13.13
CA ASP A 243 -5.99 6.43 13.43
C ASP A 243 -4.90 7.04 12.54
N SER A 244 -3.88 6.27 12.17
CA SER A 244 -2.80 6.65 11.28
C SER A 244 -2.42 5.50 10.33
N ARG A 245 -2.07 5.83 9.09
CA ARG A 245 -1.57 4.85 8.11
C ARG A 245 -0.07 4.60 8.26
N ILE A 246 0.67 5.54 8.82
CA ILE A 246 2.14 5.50 8.93
C ILE A 246 2.55 4.94 10.28
N LYS A 247 2.05 5.50 11.39
CA LYS A 247 2.30 5.04 12.75
C LYS A 247 0.94 4.80 13.43
N PRO A 248 0.28 3.66 13.20
CA PRO A 248 -1.00 3.36 13.80
C PRO A 248 -0.83 3.07 15.29
N THR A 249 -1.67 3.67 16.11
CA THR A 249 -1.72 3.43 17.55
C THR A 249 -3.02 2.76 17.99
N GLU A 250 -4.09 2.94 17.19
CA GLU A 250 -5.42 2.40 17.48
C GLU A 250 -6.16 2.09 16.16
N GLY A 251 -7.07 1.12 16.21
CA GLY A 251 -7.94 0.78 15.11
C GLY A 251 -7.52 -0.48 14.35
N PHE A 252 -8.16 -0.72 13.24
CA PHE A 252 -7.92 -1.94 12.46
C PHE A 252 -7.94 -1.69 10.95
N MET A 253 -7.33 -2.62 10.22
CA MET A 253 -7.41 -2.72 8.77
C MET A 253 -7.77 -4.16 8.37
N ILE A 254 -8.69 -4.29 7.42
CA ILE A 254 -9.01 -5.54 6.75
C ILE A 254 -8.76 -5.34 5.26
N GLN A 255 -8.00 -6.23 4.66
CA GLN A 255 -7.77 -6.25 3.23
C GLN A 255 -8.09 -7.64 2.69
N PHE A 256 -9.06 -7.72 1.79
CA PHE A 256 -9.43 -8.92 1.07
C PHE A 256 -9.06 -8.77 -0.40
N GLY A 257 -8.29 -9.71 -0.93
CA GLY A 257 -7.88 -9.79 -2.33
C GLY A 257 -8.39 -11.07 -2.98
N GLN A 258 -8.77 -10.97 -4.24
CA GLN A 258 -9.12 -12.09 -5.07
C GLN A 258 -8.52 -11.87 -6.45
N GLU A 259 -7.93 -12.91 -7.04
CA GLU A 259 -7.30 -12.89 -8.36
C GLU A 259 -7.66 -14.17 -9.11
N GLY A 260 -8.12 -14.00 -10.35
CA GLY A 260 -8.35 -15.09 -11.28
C GLY A 260 -7.44 -15.00 -12.48
N ALA A 261 -6.65 -16.02 -12.75
CA ALA A 261 -5.85 -16.18 -13.96
C ALA A 261 -6.56 -17.12 -14.94
N GLY A 262 -6.35 -16.89 -16.24
CA GLY A 262 -6.98 -17.68 -17.31
C GLY A 262 -7.69 -16.84 -18.36
N LEU A 263 -7.43 -15.52 -18.40
CA LEU A 263 -7.95 -14.63 -19.45
C LEU A 263 -7.09 -14.67 -20.73
N GLY A 264 -6.41 -15.79 -20.96
CA GLY A 264 -5.40 -16.02 -21.97
C GLY A 264 -4.06 -16.36 -21.32
N GLY A 265 -3.13 -16.91 -22.08
CA GLY A 265 -1.84 -17.45 -21.55
C GLY A 265 -1.95 -18.90 -21.13
N ASP A 266 -0.97 -19.34 -20.35
CA ASP A 266 -0.72 -20.77 -20.07
C ASP A 266 -1.16 -21.15 -18.64
N VAL A 267 -1.55 -20.17 -17.80
CA VAL A 267 -1.73 -20.39 -16.36
C VAL A 267 -3.16 -20.05 -15.93
N HIS A 268 -3.78 -20.99 -15.19
CA HIS A 268 -5.17 -20.90 -14.76
C HIS A 268 -5.30 -21.19 -13.26
N TYR A 269 -5.69 -20.18 -12.48
CA TYR A 269 -5.93 -20.35 -11.04
C TYR A 269 -6.95 -19.35 -10.50
N LEU A 270 -7.44 -19.63 -9.31
CA LEU A 270 -8.17 -18.70 -8.46
C LEU A 270 -7.43 -18.57 -7.13
N LYS A 271 -7.05 -17.34 -6.78
CA LYS A 271 -6.28 -16.99 -5.58
C LYS A 271 -7.04 -16.04 -4.69
N HIS A 272 -7.08 -16.34 -3.40
CA HIS A 272 -7.69 -15.51 -2.37
C HIS A 272 -6.62 -15.13 -1.33
N THR A 273 -6.68 -13.91 -0.84
CA THR A 273 -5.82 -13.43 0.26
C THR A 273 -6.63 -12.61 1.25
N LEU A 274 -6.34 -12.77 2.53
CA LEU A 274 -6.90 -11.95 3.59
C LEU A 274 -5.77 -11.44 4.48
N THR A 275 -5.79 -10.15 4.77
CA THR A 275 -4.92 -9.54 5.76
C THR A 275 -5.78 -8.77 6.75
N TYR A 276 -5.60 -9.05 8.02
CA TYR A 276 -6.21 -8.34 9.14
C TYR A 276 -5.11 -7.81 10.05
N THR A 277 -5.19 -6.55 10.45
CA THR A 277 -4.31 -5.96 11.47
C THR A 277 -5.15 -5.17 12.45
N TYR A 278 -4.83 -5.29 13.72
CA TYR A 278 -5.47 -4.57 14.81
C TYR A 278 -4.43 -3.96 15.72
N HIS A 279 -4.57 -2.67 16.03
CA HIS A 279 -3.68 -1.92 16.89
C HIS A 279 -4.48 -1.40 18.09
N TRP A 280 -3.89 -1.48 19.29
CA TRP A 280 -4.51 -0.92 20.49
C TRP A 280 -3.45 -0.43 21.47
N PRO A 281 -3.71 0.67 22.19
CA PRO A 281 -2.86 1.10 23.29
C PRO A 281 -2.97 0.09 24.44
N PHE A 282 -1.87 -0.63 24.69
CA PHE A 282 -1.83 -1.70 25.69
C PHE A 282 -1.54 -1.14 27.09
N TRP A 283 -0.64 -0.15 27.15
CA TRP A 283 -0.28 0.54 28.38
C TRP A 283 0.20 1.95 28.02
N SER A 284 0.31 2.88 28.97
CA SER A 284 0.66 4.31 28.81
C SER A 284 1.36 4.72 27.47
N ASN A 285 2.45 4.04 27.08
CA ASN A 285 3.22 4.31 25.88
C ASN A 285 3.52 3.05 25.06
N LEU A 286 2.85 1.91 25.37
CA LEU A 286 3.04 0.65 24.68
C LEU A 286 1.88 0.43 23.71
N ILE A 287 2.21 0.13 22.47
CA ILE A 287 1.23 -0.20 21.44
C ILE A 287 1.33 -1.69 21.18
N ALA A 288 0.22 -2.40 21.34
CA ALA A 288 0.12 -3.78 20.93
C ALA A 288 -0.53 -3.85 19.55
N ASN A 289 -0.06 -4.78 18.73
CA ASN A 289 -0.69 -5.11 17.48
C ASN A 289 -0.87 -6.62 17.34
N ALA A 290 -1.92 -7.01 16.64
CA ALA A 290 -2.15 -8.37 16.18
C ALA A 290 -2.39 -8.34 14.68
N SER A 291 -1.78 -9.27 13.96
CA SER A 291 -2.02 -9.45 12.53
C SER A 291 -2.31 -10.89 12.19
N LEU A 292 -3.17 -11.07 11.19
CA LEU A 292 -3.46 -12.36 10.58
C LEU A 292 -3.34 -12.19 9.06
N LYS A 293 -2.60 -13.08 8.43
CA LYS A 293 -2.51 -13.18 6.98
C LYS A 293 -2.89 -14.59 6.58
N GLU A 294 -3.75 -14.70 5.61
CA GLU A 294 -4.21 -15.98 5.05
C GLU A 294 -4.15 -15.91 3.53
N GLY A 295 -3.92 -17.04 2.91
CA GLY A 295 -4.00 -17.18 1.47
C GLY A 295 -4.38 -18.59 1.06
N TYR A 296 -5.15 -18.67 0.00
CA TYR A 296 -5.54 -19.90 -0.66
C TYR A 296 -5.51 -19.71 -2.17
N ILE A 297 -4.93 -20.67 -2.88
CA ILE A 297 -4.87 -20.71 -4.34
C ILE A 297 -5.27 -22.10 -4.80
N VAL A 298 -6.04 -22.17 -5.86
CA VAL A 298 -6.45 -23.43 -6.50
C VAL A 298 -6.27 -23.33 -8.00
N GLY A 299 -5.66 -24.34 -8.59
CA GLY A 299 -5.53 -24.49 -10.04
C GLY A 299 -6.87 -24.81 -10.69
N LEU A 300 -7.12 -24.26 -11.87
CA LEU A 300 -8.34 -24.45 -12.64
C LEU A 300 -8.09 -25.40 -13.82
N GLY A 301 -8.02 -26.70 -13.51
CA GLY A 301 -7.76 -27.74 -14.51
C GLY A 301 -6.30 -28.09 -14.71
N GLU A 302 -5.41 -27.49 -13.95
CA GLU A 302 -3.97 -27.77 -13.91
C GLU A 302 -3.42 -27.50 -12.50
N ASP A 303 -2.24 -28.04 -12.17
CA ASP A 303 -1.58 -27.82 -10.90
C ASP A 303 -1.07 -26.36 -10.80
N VAL A 304 -1.13 -25.80 -9.59
CA VAL A 304 -0.58 -24.49 -9.33
C VAL A 304 0.94 -24.51 -9.51
N ARG A 305 1.46 -23.58 -10.31
CA ARG A 305 2.89 -23.47 -10.55
C ARG A 305 3.63 -22.95 -9.33
N ILE A 306 4.90 -23.38 -9.15
CA ILE A 306 5.71 -23.03 -7.98
C ILE A 306 5.84 -21.50 -7.79
N ASN A 307 5.93 -20.75 -8.87
CA ASN A 307 6.03 -19.28 -8.86
C ASN A 307 4.71 -18.56 -8.48
N ASP A 308 3.58 -19.28 -8.44
CA ASP A 308 2.27 -18.74 -8.03
C ASP A 308 1.87 -19.17 -6.61
N ARG A 309 2.53 -20.21 -6.05
CA ARG A 309 2.30 -20.72 -4.70
C ARG A 309 2.75 -19.73 -3.63
N PHE A 310 2.31 -19.98 -2.41
CA PHE A 310 2.76 -19.22 -1.25
C PHE A 310 4.05 -19.82 -0.67
N PHE A 311 4.88 -18.95 -0.08
CA PHE A 311 6.08 -19.34 0.67
C PHE A 311 6.05 -18.71 2.04
N LEU A 312 6.47 -19.45 3.08
CA LEU A 312 6.42 -19.00 4.46
C LEU A 312 7.79 -19.11 5.13
N GLY A 313 8.18 -18.04 5.83
CA GLY A 313 9.48 -17.86 6.46
C GLY A 313 10.05 -16.45 6.17
N GLY A 314 11.23 -16.14 6.64
CA GLY A 314 11.83 -14.81 6.51
C GLY A 314 10.99 -13.73 7.19
N SER A 315 10.63 -12.69 6.46
CA SER A 315 9.81 -11.58 6.97
C SER A 315 8.35 -11.94 7.22
N ASN A 316 7.85 -13.04 6.66
CA ASN A 316 6.45 -13.46 6.81
C ASN A 316 6.21 -14.32 8.05
N LEU A 317 7.23 -15.02 8.52
CA LEU A 317 7.26 -15.79 9.76
C LEU A 317 8.68 -15.70 10.32
N ARG A 318 8.92 -14.78 11.24
CA ARG A 318 10.24 -14.50 11.80
C ARG A 318 10.79 -15.72 12.55
N GLY A 319 12.11 -15.87 12.56
CA GLY A 319 12.78 -17.02 13.19
C GLY A 319 12.94 -18.25 12.27
N PHE A 320 12.39 -18.19 11.06
CA PHE A 320 12.57 -19.22 10.02
C PHE A 320 13.18 -18.60 8.76
N VAL A 321 14.04 -19.33 8.07
CA VAL A 321 14.60 -18.90 6.78
C VAL A 321 13.48 -18.74 5.73
N PRO A 322 13.67 -17.96 4.64
CA PRO A 322 12.71 -17.91 3.54
C PRO A 322 12.39 -19.31 3.01
N GLY A 323 11.10 -19.58 2.74
CA GLY A 323 10.66 -20.90 2.35
C GLY A 323 10.93 -22.00 3.39
N GLY A 324 11.31 -21.65 4.63
CA GLY A 324 11.69 -22.59 5.69
C GLY A 324 10.53 -23.40 6.26
N VAL A 325 9.30 -23.00 5.97
CA VAL A 325 8.09 -23.67 6.48
C VAL A 325 7.19 -24.07 5.31
N GLY A 326 6.69 -25.29 5.32
CA GLY A 326 5.77 -25.81 4.32
C GLY A 326 6.26 -27.05 3.59
N PRO A 327 5.61 -27.38 2.46
CA PRO A 327 5.95 -28.52 1.63
C PRO A 327 7.39 -28.46 1.10
N ARG A 328 8.07 -29.63 1.14
CA ARG A 328 9.45 -29.77 0.67
C ARG A 328 9.63 -31.06 -0.08
N ASP A 329 10.58 -31.07 -1.00
CA ASP A 329 11.09 -32.32 -1.54
C ASP A 329 11.92 -33.09 -0.46
N ARG A 330 11.64 -34.35 -0.31
CA ARG A 330 12.27 -35.22 0.69
C ARG A 330 13.75 -35.48 0.41
N ASN A 331 14.11 -35.54 -0.86
CA ASN A 331 15.44 -35.98 -1.31
C ASN A 331 16.39 -34.78 -1.47
N THR A 332 15.90 -33.69 -2.03
CA THR A 332 16.69 -32.50 -2.32
C THR A 332 16.62 -31.45 -1.20
N GLY A 333 15.52 -31.43 -0.45
CA GLY A 333 15.26 -30.41 0.56
C GLY A 333 14.65 -29.11 0.02
N ASP A 334 14.42 -29.01 -1.30
CA ASP A 334 13.85 -27.86 -1.96
C ASP A 334 12.49 -27.47 -1.37
N SER A 335 12.28 -26.20 -1.13
CA SER A 335 10.99 -25.67 -0.78
C SER A 335 10.08 -25.65 -2.00
N LEU A 336 8.92 -26.28 -1.90
CA LEU A 336 7.97 -26.42 -3.00
C LEU A 336 6.83 -25.39 -2.96
N GLY A 337 6.81 -24.53 -1.91
CA GLY A 337 5.67 -23.68 -1.64
C GLY A 337 4.43 -24.48 -1.25
N GLY A 338 3.31 -23.79 -1.07
CA GLY A 338 2.03 -24.42 -0.76
C GLY A 338 0.87 -23.59 -1.26
N ASN A 339 -0.28 -24.23 -1.38
CA ASN A 339 -1.51 -23.61 -1.90
C ASN A 339 -2.34 -22.94 -0.79
N MET A 340 -2.10 -23.27 0.48
CA MET A 340 -2.81 -22.72 1.60
C MET A 340 -1.85 -22.33 2.73
N PHE A 341 -1.94 -21.09 3.20
CA PHE A 341 -1.17 -20.63 4.36
C PHE A 341 -1.98 -19.76 5.30
N TYR A 342 -1.54 -19.73 6.54
CA TYR A 342 -1.85 -18.65 7.46
C TYR A 342 -0.60 -18.26 8.27
N ALA A 343 -0.54 -17.00 8.66
CA ALA A 343 0.48 -16.48 9.56
C ALA A 343 -0.18 -15.45 10.50
N ALA A 344 -0.02 -15.64 11.78
CA ALA A 344 -0.52 -14.74 12.82
C ALA A 344 0.65 -14.21 13.64
N THR A 345 0.61 -12.91 13.93
CA THR A 345 1.60 -12.20 14.75
C THR A 345 0.90 -11.50 15.89
N ALA A 346 1.47 -11.59 17.08
CA ALA A 346 1.18 -10.68 18.18
C ALA A 346 2.47 -9.96 18.57
N GLU A 347 2.40 -8.63 18.65
CA GLU A 347 3.58 -7.81 18.88
C GLU A 347 3.27 -6.66 19.84
N VAL A 348 4.22 -6.32 20.71
CA VAL A 348 4.17 -5.14 21.57
C VAL A 348 5.36 -4.26 21.26
N THR A 349 5.08 -3.04 20.81
CA THR A 349 6.09 -2.02 20.51
C THR A 349 6.37 -1.19 21.76
N VAL A 350 7.65 -1.02 22.05
CA VAL A 350 8.16 -0.29 23.21
C VAL A 350 9.04 0.85 22.71
N PRO A 351 8.67 2.13 22.90
CA PRO A 351 9.50 3.26 22.54
C PRO A 351 10.75 3.29 23.44
N LEU A 352 11.93 3.15 22.87
CA LEU A 352 13.16 3.07 23.64
C LEU A 352 13.68 4.44 24.10
N ASN A 353 13.24 5.54 23.48
CA ASN A 353 13.61 6.93 23.83
C ASN A 353 15.13 7.13 24.07
N LEU A 354 15.97 6.44 23.30
CA LEU A 354 17.42 6.44 23.49
C LEU A 354 18.04 7.83 23.35
N THR A 355 17.57 8.63 22.39
CA THR A 355 17.93 10.05 22.22
C THR A 355 16.73 10.82 21.68
N LYS A 356 16.70 12.16 21.84
CA LYS A 356 15.62 13.00 21.34
C LYS A 356 15.52 13.04 19.80
N ASP A 357 16.61 12.67 19.13
CA ASP A 357 16.76 12.77 17.67
C ASP A 357 16.61 11.41 16.97
N LEU A 358 16.58 10.30 17.72
CA LEU A 358 16.43 8.95 17.18
C LEU A 358 15.11 8.35 17.68
N ASP A 359 14.16 8.23 16.75
CA ASP A 359 12.88 7.54 16.97
C ASP A 359 13.12 6.03 16.81
N VAL A 360 13.61 5.39 17.89
CA VAL A 360 13.93 3.95 17.93
C VAL A 360 12.94 3.25 18.82
N ASP A 361 12.22 2.31 18.22
CA ASP A 361 11.30 1.43 18.93
C ASP A 361 11.87 0.01 19.03
N GLY A 362 11.68 -0.64 20.17
CA GLY A 362 11.88 -2.08 20.34
C GLY A 362 10.57 -2.80 20.15
N ALA A 363 10.60 -4.06 19.75
CA ALA A 363 9.41 -4.88 19.66
C ALA A 363 9.63 -6.26 20.26
N LEU A 364 8.64 -6.73 21.05
CA LEU A 364 8.52 -8.11 21.47
C LEU A 364 7.44 -8.77 20.62
N PHE A 365 7.75 -9.89 20.00
CA PHE A 365 6.79 -10.56 19.13
C PHE A 365 6.66 -12.04 19.38
N ALA A 366 5.51 -12.57 18.98
CA ALA A 366 5.23 -13.98 18.84
C ALA A 366 4.54 -14.22 17.49
N ASP A 367 5.12 -15.07 16.68
CA ASP A 367 4.60 -15.43 15.37
C ASP A 367 4.20 -16.92 15.36
N VAL A 368 3.12 -17.25 14.69
CA VAL A 368 2.70 -18.63 14.41
C VAL A 368 2.14 -18.71 13.00
N GLY A 369 2.49 -19.77 12.28
CA GLY A 369 1.99 -19.98 10.93
C GLY A 369 2.15 -21.41 10.44
N ALA A 370 1.43 -21.74 9.39
CA ALA A 370 1.55 -22.98 8.65
C ALA A 370 1.37 -22.72 7.16
N LEU A 371 2.02 -23.54 6.37
CA LEU A 371 1.90 -23.60 4.92
C LEU A 371 1.73 -25.07 4.53
N SER A 372 0.78 -25.36 3.70
CA SER A 372 0.42 -26.72 3.28
C SER A 372 -0.33 -26.71 1.97
N ASP A 373 -0.73 -27.90 1.59
CA ASP A 373 -1.51 -28.16 0.39
C ASP A 373 -0.70 -27.94 -0.89
N ILE A 374 -0.33 -29.01 -1.53
CA ILE A 374 0.36 -29.04 -2.81
C ILE A 374 -0.35 -30.05 -3.70
N ASP A 375 -0.57 -29.73 -4.96
CA ASP A 375 -1.32 -30.56 -5.89
C ASP A 375 -0.62 -31.92 -6.14
N ASP A 376 0.72 -31.92 -6.13
CA ASP A 376 1.53 -33.16 -6.28
C ASP A 376 1.62 -33.89 -4.95
N THR A 377 1.12 -35.13 -4.93
CA THR A 377 1.13 -36.07 -3.77
C THR A 377 2.16 -37.18 -3.88
N GLY A 378 3.20 -37.00 -4.69
CA GLY A 378 4.28 -37.97 -4.86
C GLY A 378 4.97 -38.34 -3.54
N SER A 379 5.58 -39.53 -3.47
CA SER A 379 6.27 -40.01 -2.27
C SER A 379 7.53 -39.20 -1.92
N ASP A 380 7.99 -38.38 -2.84
CA ASP A 380 9.08 -37.40 -2.72
C ASP A 380 8.65 -36.11 -2.04
N VAL A 381 7.37 -35.87 -1.89
CA VAL A 381 6.83 -34.67 -1.22
C VAL A 381 6.64 -34.89 0.28
N LEU A 382 7.15 -33.99 1.08
CA LEU A 382 6.89 -33.87 2.51
C LEU A 382 5.97 -32.68 2.75
N ASP A 383 4.69 -32.91 2.95
CA ASP A 383 3.73 -31.91 3.41
C ASP A 383 3.17 -32.28 4.77
N SER A 384 3.57 -31.60 5.82
CA SER A 384 3.10 -31.88 7.18
C SER A 384 1.93 -31.01 7.62
N GLY A 385 1.74 -29.85 7.01
CA GLY A 385 0.75 -28.85 7.42
C GLY A 385 0.86 -28.38 8.89
N LYS A 386 1.93 -28.74 9.60
CA LYS A 386 2.08 -28.47 11.02
C LYS A 386 2.42 -27.01 11.28
N PRO A 387 1.72 -26.34 12.20
CA PRO A 387 2.07 -25.00 12.62
C PRO A 387 3.50 -24.92 13.18
N ARG A 388 4.15 -23.82 12.89
CA ARG A 388 5.44 -23.43 13.46
C ARG A 388 5.26 -22.11 14.20
N ALA A 389 5.98 -21.93 15.30
CA ALA A 389 5.92 -20.73 16.11
C ALA A 389 7.31 -20.24 16.46
N SER A 390 7.43 -18.93 16.62
CA SER A 390 8.64 -18.25 17.09
C SER A 390 8.28 -17.11 18.04
N ILE A 391 9.23 -16.75 18.88
CA ILE A 391 9.19 -15.57 19.73
C ILE A 391 10.52 -14.85 19.58
N GLY A 392 10.50 -13.51 19.70
CA GLY A 392 11.72 -12.73 19.57
C GLY A 392 11.58 -11.27 19.97
N VAL A 393 12.66 -10.56 19.84
CA VAL A 393 12.82 -9.14 20.11
C VAL A 393 13.43 -8.44 18.91
#